data_a6cf4fbb0d24eb2390c9af36af6f4d11
#
_entry.id   a6cf4fbb0d24eb2390c9af36af6f4d11
#
_cell.length_a   1.000
_cell.length_b   1.000
_cell.length_c   1.000
_cell.angle_alpha   90.00
_cell.angle_beta   90.00
_cell.angle_gamma   90.00
#
_symmetry.space_group_name_H-M   'P 1'
#
loop_
_entity.id
_entity.type
_entity.pdbx_description
1 polymer ?
#
loop_
_entity_poly.entity_id
_entity_poly.type
_entity_poly.pdbx_seq_one_letter_code
_entity_poly.pdbx_strand_id
1 'polypeptide(L)' 'MSFEKERAEAIALVEEALEDFDIDATRAEINSFVDAYTADTINDLELVDIAEAYRNFTDDE' A
#
# COMPACT_ATOMS: atom_id res chain seq x y z
N MET A 1 19.95 -9.02 -0.40
CA MET A 1 19.08 -8.52 0.63
C MET A 1 17.69 -8.33 0.10
N SER A 2 16.76 -8.51 0.94
CA SER A 2 15.36 -8.60 0.53
C SER A 2 14.61 -7.28 0.66
N PHE A 3 15.29 -6.19 0.98
CA PHE A 3 14.59 -4.94 1.20
C PHE A 3 13.81 -4.49 -0.03
N GLU A 4 14.48 -4.52 -1.19
CA GLU A 4 13.81 -4.12 -2.43
C GLU A 4 12.69 -5.09 -2.79
N LYS A 5 12.90 -6.37 -2.51
CA LYS A 5 11.89 -7.37 -2.79
C LYS A 5 10.67 -7.17 -1.91
N GLU A 6 10.90 -6.89 -0.64
CA GLU A 6 9.79 -6.64 0.28
C GLU A 6 9.00 -5.41 -0.14
N ARG A 7 9.71 -4.37 -0.58
CA ARG A 7 9.04 -3.16 -1.05
C ARG A 7 8.22 -3.45 -2.31
N ALA A 8 8.77 -4.22 -3.23
CA ALA A 8 8.04 -4.56 -4.44
C ALA A 8 6.79 -5.37 -4.13
N GLU A 9 6.88 -6.29 -3.18
CA GLU A 9 5.72 -7.06 -2.77
C GLU A 9 4.67 -6.19 -2.11
N ALA A 10 5.11 -5.24 -1.28
CA ALA A 10 4.17 -4.33 -0.64
C ALA A 10 3.45 -3.47 -1.68
N ILE A 11 4.18 -2.97 -2.66
CA ILE A 11 3.57 -2.18 -3.71
C ILE A 11 2.55 -3.00 -4.47
N ALA A 12 2.87 -4.25 -4.79
CA ALA A 12 1.95 -5.12 -5.50
C ALA A 12 0.69 -5.37 -4.66
N LEU A 13 0.85 -5.57 -3.36
CA LEU A 13 -0.29 -5.78 -2.48
C LEU A 13 -1.18 -4.54 -2.43
N VAL A 14 -0.56 -3.36 -2.35
CA VAL A 14 -1.33 -2.13 -2.32
C VAL A 14 -2.11 -1.99 -3.63
N GLU A 15 -1.45 -2.23 -4.76
CA GLU A 15 -2.11 -2.14 -6.04
C GLU A 15 -3.29 -3.10 -6.14
N GLU A 16 -3.09 -4.32 -5.66
CA GLU A 16 -4.15 -5.31 -5.69
C GLU A 16 -5.31 -4.90 -4.78
N ALA A 17 -5.01 -4.39 -3.60
CA ALA A 17 -6.04 -3.94 -2.68
C ALA A 17 -6.84 -2.79 -3.26
N LEU A 18 -6.14 -1.82 -3.86
CA LEU A 18 -6.83 -0.68 -4.44
C LEU A 18 -7.71 -1.10 -5.62
N GLU A 19 -7.23 -2.04 -6.41
CA GLU A 19 -8.00 -2.54 -7.53
C GLU A 19 -9.25 -3.27 -7.04
N ASP A 20 -9.09 -4.08 -6.02
CA ASP A 20 -10.20 -4.84 -5.45
C ASP A 20 -11.30 -3.94 -4.93
N PHE A 21 -10.93 -2.81 -4.38
CA PHE A 21 -11.87 -1.89 -3.76
C PHE A 21 -12.16 -0.67 -4.63
N ASP A 22 -11.70 -0.71 -5.88
CA ASP A 22 -12.02 0.32 -6.86
C ASP A 22 -11.52 1.69 -6.43
N ILE A 23 -10.32 1.74 -5.91
CA ILE A 23 -9.70 2.97 -5.46
C ILE A 23 -8.63 3.38 -6.46
N ASP A 24 -8.70 4.62 -6.94
CA ASP A 24 -7.71 5.14 -7.87
C ASP A 24 -6.52 5.73 -7.12
N ALA A 25 -5.33 5.44 -7.61
CA ALA A 25 -4.13 5.99 -7.02
C ALA A 25 -3.02 6.01 -8.05
N THR A 26 -2.19 7.04 -7.99
CA THR A 26 -1.02 7.10 -8.85
C THR A 26 0.11 6.31 -8.22
N ARG A 27 1.12 6.00 -9.03
CA ARG A 27 2.27 5.29 -8.51
C ARG A 27 2.99 6.11 -7.44
N ALA A 28 3.02 7.42 -7.61
CA ALA A 28 3.66 8.28 -6.60
C ALA A 28 2.93 8.19 -5.28
N GLU A 29 1.61 8.15 -5.32
CA GLU A 29 0.83 8.03 -4.09
C GLU A 29 1.05 6.67 -3.43
N ILE A 30 1.13 5.62 -4.22
CA ILE A 30 1.38 4.30 -3.68
C ILE A 30 2.76 4.25 -3.04
N ASN A 31 3.76 4.83 -3.69
CA ASN A 31 5.10 4.86 -3.12
C ASN A 31 5.12 5.62 -1.80
N SER A 32 4.42 6.74 -1.73
CA SER A 32 4.36 7.52 -0.49
C SER A 32 3.71 6.71 0.62
N PHE A 33 2.65 5.98 0.28
CA PHE A 33 1.96 5.16 1.26
C PHE A 33 2.88 4.06 1.79
N VAL A 34 3.59 3.39 0.89
CA VAL A 34 4.51 2.33 1.29
C VAL A 34 5.63 2.89 2.16
N ASP A 35 6.11 4.09 1.81
CA ASP A 35 7.16 4.72 2.62
C ASP A 35 6.64 5.05 4.02
N ALA A 36 5.41 5.51 4.12
CA ALA A 36 4.85 5.92 5.40
C ALA A 36 4.59 4.71 6.31
N TYR A 37 4.11 3.63 5.72
CA TYR A 37 3.70 2.46 6.49
C TYR A 37 4.78 1.39 6.56
N THR A 38 5.80 1.49 5.74
CA THR A 38 6.88 0.52 5.57
C THR A 38 6.36 -0.78 4.95
N ALA A 39 7.23 -1.40 4.15
CA ALA A 39 6.87 -2.61 3.44
C ALA A 39 6.55 -3.75 4.40
N ASP A 40 7.28 -3.81 5.51
CA ASP A 40 7.09 -4.88 6.47
C ASP A 40 5.68 -4.85 7.05
N THR A 41 5.21 -3.66 7.39
CA THR A 41 3.87 -3.51 7.96
C THR A 41 2.81 -3.87 6.93
N ILE A 42 2.98 -3.40 5.69
CA ILE A 42 1.99 -3.64 4.64
C ILE A 42 1.90 -5.12 4.32
N ASN A 43 3.05 -5.80 4.26
CA ASN A 43 3.05 -7.22 3.93
C ASN A 43 2.38 -8.06 5.00
N ASP A 44 2.19 -7.52 6.18
CA ASP A 44 1.55 -8.20 7.28
C ASP A 44 0.03 -7.96 7.32
N LEU A 45 -0.47 -7.10 6.46
CA LEU A 45 -1.88 -6.75 6.43
C LEU A 45 -2.63 -7.53 5.36
N GLU A 46 -3.94 -7.65 5.54
CA GLU A 46 -4.80 -8.20 4.50
C GLU A 46 -5.21 -7.09 3.55
N LEU A 47 -5.74 -7.49 2.38
CA LEU A 47 -6.10 -6.53 1.37
C LEU A 47 -7.12 -5.51 1.87
N VAL A 48 -8.10 -5.97 2.62
CA VAL A 48 -9.11 -5.05 3.14
C VAL A 48 -8.48 -4.04 4.10
N ASP A 49 -7.53 -4.49 4.90
CA ASP A 49 -6.84 -3.60 5.83
C ASP A 49 -5.97 -2.60 5.09
N ILE A 50 -5.31 -3.05 4.04
CA ILE A 50 -4.47 -2.16 3.24
C ILE A 50 -5.32 -1.08 2.59
N ALA A 51 -6.45 -1.46 2.01
CA ALA A 51 -7.34 -0.49 1.36
C ALA A 51 -7.85 0.53 2.37
N GLU A 52 -8.23 0.08 3.54
CA GLU A 52 -8.73 0.98 4.57
C GLU A 52 -7.62 1.92 5.04
N ALA A 53 -6.44 1.40 5.26
CA ALA A 53 -5.31 2.23 5.67
C ALA A 53 -4.97 3.26 4.61
N TYR A 54 -5.03 2.88 3.35
CA TYR A 54 -4.75 3.80 2.27
C TYR A 54 -5.77 4.92 2.24
N ARG A 55 -7.04 4.60 2.42
CA ARG A 55 -8.08 5.62 2.42
C ARG A 55 -7.88 6.60 3.56
N ASN A 56 -7.53 6.09 4.73
CA ASN A 56 -7.23 6.97 5.86
C ASN A 56 -6.00 7.83 5.58
N PHE A 57 -5.02 7.26 4.92
CA PHE A 57 -3.80 7.98 4.59
C PHE A 57 -4.07 9.14 3.65
N THR A 58 -4.88 8.92 2.63
CA THR A 58 -5.18 9.99 1.67
C THR A 58 -6.22 10.95 2.20
N ASP A 59 -7.04 10.51 3.12
CA ASP A 59 -8.12 11.34 3.66
C ASP A 59 -7.61 12.29 4.74
N ASP A 60 -6.39 12.07 5.18
CA ASP A 60 -5.81 12.83 6.28
C ASP A 60 -5.07 14.07 5.77
N GLU A 61 -5.73 14.88 5.03
CA GLU A 61 -5.13 16.05 4.40
C GLU A 61 -5.48 17.33 5.12
#